data_a92a1956b271fd547b5c37bbf82e3e6b
#
_entry.id   a92a1956b271fd547b5c37bbf82e3e6b
#
_cell.length_a   1.000
_cell.length_b   1.000
_cell.length_c   1.000
_cell.angle_alpha   90.00
_cell.angle_beta   90.00
_cell.angle_gamma   90.00
#
_symmetry.space_group_name_H-M   'P 1'
#
loop_
_entity.id
_entity.type
_entity.pdbx_description
1 polymer ?
#
loop_
_entity_poly.entity_id
_entity_poly.type
_entity_poly.pdbx_seq_one_letter_code
_entity_poly.pdbx_strand_id
1 'polypeptide(L)'
;MEESYRKDLTHLTWAEVYARQEKRAHLVDAWMDALRLKPGDRVLEVGAGPGFVSMALADRVGHEGIVYAVDKSAEALAYLERLQKERAVSQIQRIVADAAAFEPSGISVHSALITMVLHHADDPVGILRCVVRLLLPGTLAVVAEFHPESPCEYGPPPEHRIDPGQIRAWCEGVDLAVLDYRRQSPEHYMVLAQRA
;
A
#
# COMPACT_ATOMS: atom_id res chain seq x y z
N MET A 1 4.29 31.34 7.53
CA MET A 1 5.33 30.30 7.68
C MET A 1 4.77 29.08 6.99
N GLU A 2 5.31 28.72 5.84
CA GLU A 2 4.97 27.43 5.20
C GLU A 2 5.45 26.33 6.12
N GLU A 3 4.52 25.54 6.63
CA GLU A 3 4.84 24.34 7.38
C GLU A 3 5.51 23.38 6.39
N SER A 4 6.82 23.17 6.49
CA SER A 4 7.54 22.31 5.57
C SER A 4 6.91 20.92 5.61
N TYR A 5 6.48 20.39 4.47
CA TYR A 5 5.95 19.05 4.34
C TYR A 5 6.93 18.04 4.94
N ARG A 6 6.45 17.30 5.92
CA ARG A 6 7.21 16.21 6.52
C ARG A 6 6.81 14.92 5.83
N LYS A 7 7.77 14.26 5.20
CA LYS A 7 7.58 12.91 4.64
C LYS A 7 7.19 11.88 5.71
N ASP A 8 7.56 12.15 6.96
CA ASP A 8 7.11 11.35 8.10
C ASP A 8 5.76 11.87 8.64
N LEU A 9 4.98 10.98 9.24
CA LEU A 9 3.68 11.29 9.85
C LEU A 9 3.80 11.56 11.37
N THR A 10 5.01 11.85 11.88
CA THR A 10 5.29 11.96 13.32
C THR A 10 4.57 13.11 14.02
N HIS A 11 4.04 14.08 13.26
CA HIS A 11 3.22 15.18 13.77
C HIS A 11 1.75 14.80 14.00
N LEU A 12 1.34 13.58 13.62
CA LEU A 12 -0.02 13.07 13.75
C LEU A 12 -0.07 11.89 14.72
N THR A 13 -1.21 11.74 15.39
CA THR A 13 -1.51 10.50 16.08
C THR A 13 -1.94 9.41 15.09
N TRP A 14 -1.72 8.15 15.41
CA TRP A 14 -2.14 7.04 14.55
C TRP A 14 -3.66 6.94 14.37
N ALA A 15 -4.44 7.45 15.33
CA ALA A 15 -5.88 7.59 15.16
C ALA A 15 -6.26 8.62 14.07
N GLU A 16 -5.54 9.75 13.98
CA GLU A 16 -5.73 10.74 12.91
C GLU A 16 -5.29 10.19 11.55
N VAL A 17 -4.17 9.43 11.51
CA VAL A 17 -3.75 8.76 10.27
C VAL A 17 -4.79 7.73 9.83
N TYR A 18 -5.33 6.93 10.75
CA TYR A 18 -6.41 5.98 10.47
C TYR A 18 -7.64 6.69 9.89
N ALA A 19 -8.10 7.77 10.52
CA ALA A 19 -9.23 8.57 10.03
C ALA A 19 -8.98 9.19 8.63
N ARG A 20 -7.71 9.52 8.30
CA ARG A 20 -7.34 9.93 6.94
C ARG A 20 -7.42 8.78 5.95
N GLN A 21 -7.05 7.55 6.34
CA GLN A 21 -7.20 6.36 5.51
C GLN A 21 -8.69 6.05 5.26
N GLU A 22 -9.56 6.19 6.27
CA GLU A 22 -11.01 6.00 6.13
C GLU A 22 -11.65 6.90 5.06
N LYS A 23 -11.17 8.13 4.88
CA LYS A 23 -11.65 9.03 3.81
C LYS A 23 -11.50 8.44 2.41
N ARG A 24 -10.61 7.46 2.23
CA ARG A 24 -10.36 6.74 0.99
C ARG A 24 -11.03 5.36 0.92
N ALA A 25 -11.94 5.06 1.87
CA ALA A 25 -12.65 3.77 1.90
C ALA A 25 -13.30 3.40 0.56
N HIS A 26 -13.85 4.41 -0.15
CA HIS A 26 -14.48 4.25 -1.45
C HIS A 26 -13.53 3.77 -2.58
N LEU A 27 -12.21 3.79 -2.38
CA LEU A 27 -11.22 3.30 -3.34
C LEU A 27 -10.81 1.84 -3.08
N VAL A 28 -10.99 1.35 -1.85
CA VAL A 28 -10.41 0.08 -1.39
C VAL A 28 -10.95 -1.12 -2.17
N ASP A 29 -12.26 -1.17 -2.40
CA ASP A 29 -12.87 -2.25 -3.16
C ASP A 29 -12.33 -2.32 -4.59
N ALA A 30 -12.13 -1.17 -5.24
CA ALA A 30 -11.57 -1.11 -6.59
C ALA A 30 -10.13 -1.65 -6.65
N TRP A 31 -9.33 -1.44 -5.61
CA TRP A 31 -7.97 -2.01 -5.51
C TRP A 31 -8.02 -3.53 -5.35
N MET A 32 -8.86 -4.02 -4.44
CA MET A 32 -9.03 -5.46 -4.19
C MET A 32 -9.59 -6.20 -5.42
N ASP A 33 -10.52 -5.59 -6.13
CA ASP A 33 -11.09 -6.15 -7.37
C ASP A 33 -10.07 -6.16 -8.51
N ALA A 34 -9.25 -5.10 -8.64
CA ALA A 34 -8.16 -5.07 -9.61
C ALA A 34 -7.14 -6.18 -9.35
N LEU A 35 -6.82 -6.45 -8.08
CA LEU A 35 -5.95 -7.56 -7.66
C LEU A 35 -6.62 -8.93 -7.80
N ARG A 36 -7.93 -8.99 -8.06
CA ARG A 36 -8.74 -10.22 -8.13
C ARG A 36 -8.64 -11.06 -6.85
N LEU A 37 -8.58 -10.36 -5.69
CA LEU A 37 -8.46 -11.01 -4.39
C LEU A 37 -9.66 -11.91 -4.08
N LYS A 38 -9.36 -13.09 -3.57
CA LYS A 38 -10.33 -14.11 -3.18
C LYS A 38 -9.96 -14.74 -1.83
N PRO A 39 -10.90 -15.43 -1.19
CA PRO A 39 -10.63 -16.18 0.04
C PRO A 39 -9.45 -17.16 -0.12
N GLY A 40 -8.59 -17.20 0.89
CA GLY A 40 -7.37 -18.02 0.92
C GLY A 40 -6.12 -17.35 0.32
N ASP A 41 -6.24 -16.17 -0.29
CA ASP A 41 -5.08 -15.49 -0.86
C ASP A 41 -4.13 -14.97 0.23
N ARG A 42 -2.85 -14.92 -0.14
CA ARG A 42 -1.79 -14.24 0.61
C ARG A 42 -1.50 -12.93 -0.10
N VAL A 43 -1.68 -11.82 0.60
CA VAL A 43 -1.48 -10.47 0.07
C VAL A 43 -0.42 -9.72 0.85
N LEU A 44 0.47 -9.03 0.15
CA LEU A 44 1.42 -8.07 0.72
C LEU A 44 0.80 -6.67 0.70
N GLU A 45 0.76 -6.02 1.83
CA GLU A 45 0.46 -4.60 1.93
C GLU A 45 1.71 -3.85 2.36
N VAL A 46 2.15 -2.91 1.55
CA VAL A 46 3.31 -2.05 1.83
C VAL A 46 2.82 -0.70 2.35
N GLY A 47 3.37 -0.28 3.50
CA GLY A 47 2.97 0.95 4.17
C GLY A 47 1.60 0.84 4.83
N ALA A 48 1.39 -0.25 5.56
CA ALA A 48 0.10 -0.55 6.20
C ALA A 48 -0.37 0.55 7.17
N GLY A 49 0.58 1.26 7.80
CA GLY A 49 0.27 2.28 8.78
C GLY A 49 -0.57 1.72 9.93
N PRO A 50 -1.61 2.47 10.39
CA PRO A 50 -2.50 2.02 11.46
C PRO A 50 -3.52 0.95 11.02
N GLY A 51 -3.54 0.53 9.72
CA GLY A 51 -4.15 -0.71 9.29
C GLY A 51 -5.60 -0.63 8.80
N PHE A 52 -6.09 0.53 8.36
CA PHE A 52 -7.43 0.63 7.79
C PHE A 52 -7.59 -0.31 6.57
N VAL A 53 -6.64 -0.28 5.65
CA VAL A 53 -6.65 -1.12 4.45
C VAL A 53 -6.34 -2.57 4.81
N SER A 54 -5.40 -2.82 5.75
CA SER A 54 -5.11 -4.17 6.26
C SER A 54 -6.36 -4.90 6.75
N MET A 55 -7.24 -4.20 7.48
CA MET A 55 -8.49 -4.79 7.98
C MET A 55 -9.44 -5.17 6.83
N ALA A 56 -9.58 -4.32 5.82
CA ALA A 56 -10.40 -4.62 4.63
C ALA A 56 -9.82 -5.78 3.82
N LEU A 57 -8.49 -5.85 3.68
CA LEU A 57 -7.82 -6.98 3.04
C LEU A 57 -8.07 -8.29 3.80
N ALA A 58 -7.99 -8.26 5.15
CA ALA A 58 -8.25 -9.43 5.98
C ALA A 58 -9.68 -9.96 5.83
N ASP A 59 -10.66 -9.07 5.75
CA ASP A 59 -12.05 -9.44 5.48
C ASP A 59 -12.19 -10.09 4.09
N ARG A 60 -11.52 -9.56 3.07
CA ARG A 60 -11.59 -10.06 1.69
C ARG A 60 -10.94 -11.43 1.53
N VAL A 61 -9.77 -11.66 2.14
CA VAL A 61 -9.05 -12.94 2.03
C VAL A 61 -9.61 -14.01 2.98
N GLY A 62 -10.41 -13.63 3.97
CA GLY A 62 -11.06 -14.56 4.89
C GLY A 62 -10.10 -15.33 5.79
N HIS A 63 -10.63 -16.28 6.56
CA HIS A 63 -9.88 -16.97 7.63
C HIS A 63 -8.72 -17.84 7.14
N GLU A 64 -8.73 -18.29 5.89
CA GLU A 64 -7.66 -19.09 5.30
C GLU A 64 -6.58 -18.25 4.61
N GLY A 65 -6.83 -16.94 4.44
CA GLY A 65 -5.91 -16.01 3.82
C GLY A 65 -4.93 -15.38 4.80
N ILE A 66 -3.94 -14.68 4.26
CA ILE A 66 -2.92 -13.97 5.05
C ILE A 66 -2.67 -12.59 4.45
N VAL A 67 -2.69 -11.56 5.29
CA VAL A 67 -2.22 -10.20 4.96
C VAL A 67 -0.87 -9.98 5.62
N TYR A 68 0.18 -9.82 4.83
CA TYR A 68 1.49 -9.38 5.31
C TYR A 68 1.51 -7.86 5.31
N ALA A 69 1.26 -7.27 6.46
CA ALA A 69 1.21 -5.82 6.66
C ALA A 69 2.59 -5.29 7.03
N VAL A 70 3.29 -4.70 6.06
CA VAL A 70 4.65 -4.16 6.24
C VAL A 70 4.58 -2.65 6.45
N ASP A 71 5.22 -2.18 7.51
CA ASP A 71 5.44 -0.75 7.76
C ASP A 71 6.74 -0.54 8.54
N LYS A 72 7.40 0.60 8.32
CA LYS A 72 8.63 0.96 9.06
C LYS A 72 8.35 1.43 10.50
N SER A 73 7.12 1.89 10.78
CA SER A 73 6.72 2.36 12.10
C SER A 73 6.16 1.21 12.95
N ALA A 74 6.90 0.86 14.00
CA ALA A 74 6.44 -0.09 15.02
C ALA A 74 5.18 0.42 15.74
N GLU A 75 5.07 1.74 15.96
CA GLU A 75 3.93 2.36 16.63
C GLU A 75 2.65 2.28 15.78
N ALA A 76 2.77 2.46 14.45
CA ALA A 76 1.66 2.27 13.52
C ALA A 76 1.14 0.83 13.61
N LEU A 77 2.05 -0.13 13.53
CA LEU A 77 1.69 -1.55 13.63
C LEU A 77 1.19 -1.97 15.03
N ALA A 78 1.62 -1.28 16.09
CA ALA A 78 1.04 -1.47 17.42
C ALA A 78 -0.43 -0.95 17.50
N TYR A 79 -0.76 0.11 16.73
CA TYR A 79 -2.15 0.55 16.59
C TYR A 79 -2.97 -0.53 15.85
N LEU A 80 -2.48 -1.04 14.74
CA LEU A 80 -3.12 -2.16 14.00
C LEU A 80 -3.30 -3.40 14.90
N GLU A 81 -2.32 -3.72 15.74
CA GLU A 81 -2.45 -4.85 16.69
C GLU A 81 -3.64 -4.69 17.63
N ARG A 82 -3.87 -3.49 18.15
CA ARG A 82 -5.05 -3.22 19.00
C ARG A 82 -6.34 -3.47 18.24
N LEU A 83 -6.43 -2.95 16.99
CA LEU A 83 -7.61 -3.18 16.16
C LEU A 83 -7.85 -4.67 15.87
N GLN A 84 -6.77 -5.44 15.61
CA GLN A 84 -6.86 -6.89 15.41
C GLN A 84 -7.45 -7.59 16.64
N LYS A 85 -6.98 -7.22 17.84
CA LYS A 85 -7.50 -7.78 19.10
C LYS A 85 -8.95 -7.42 19.34
N GLU A 86 -9.31 -6.16 19.13
CA GLU A 86 -10.68 -5.64 19.31
C GLU A 86 -11.69 -6.30 18.36
N ARG A 87 -11.27 -6.62 17.14
CA ARG A 87 -12.14 -7.20 16.10
C ARG A 87 -11.95 -8.70 15.90
N ALA A 88 -11.10 -9.35 16.72
CA ALA A 88 -10.75 -10.77 16.64
C ALA A 88 -10.23 -11.20 15.25
N VAL A 89 -9.45 -10.33 14.58
CA VAL A 89 -8.85 -10.59 13.27
C VAL A 89 -7.47 -11.24 13.46
N SER A 90 -7.28 -12.45 12.92
CA SER A 90 -6.05 -13.23 13.05
C SER A 90 -5.22 -13.32 11.76
N GLN A 91 -5.79 -12.95 10.62
CA GLN A 91 -5.20 -13.11 9.28
C GLN A 91 -4.05 -12.16 8.98
N ILE A 92 -3.86 -11.11 9.80
CA ILE A 92 -2.84 -10.08 9.54
C ILE A 92 -1.55 -10.42 10.28
N GLN A 93 -0.48 -10.58 9.53
CA GLN A 93 0.90 -10.69 10.03
C GLN A 93 1.60 -9.34 9.87
N ARG A 94 1.85 -8.67 10.99
CA ARG A 94 2.54 -7.38 11.03
C ARG A 94 4.04 -7.57 10.92
N ILE A 95 4.70 -6.79 10.08
CA ILE A 95 6.14 -6.86 9.83
C ILE A 95 6.71 -5.44 9.93
N VAL A 96 7.49 -5.18 10.98
CA VAL A 96 8.21 -3.91 11.12
C VAL A 96 9.46 -3.98 10.25
N ALA A 97 9.44 -3.29 9.12
CA ALA A 97 10.56 -3.26 8.19
C ALA A 97 10.51 -2.03 7.27
N ASP A 98 11.66 -1.58 6.81
CA ASP A 98 11.74 -0.73 5.63
C ASP A 98 11.52 -1.61 4.39
N ALA A 99 10.43 -1.36 3.66
CA ALA A 99 10.07 -2.16 2.51
C ALA A 99 11.10 -2.10 1.36
N ALA A 100 11.94 -1.05 1.29
CA ALA A 100 13.00 -0.97 0.29
C ALA A 100 14.18 -1.92 0.61
N ALA A 101 14.41 -2.20 1.89
CA ALA A 101 15.51 -3.04 2.38
C ALA A 101 15.03 -4.41 2.92
N PHE A 102 13.72 -4.68 2.84
CA PHE A 102 13.14 -5.90 3.40
C PHE A 102 13.51 -7.13 2.57
N GLU A 103 14.17 -8.08 3.21
CA GLU A 103 14.54 -9.38 2.62
C GLU A 103 13.83 -10.52 3.37
N PRO A 104 12.58 -10.79 3.03
CA PRO A 104 11.84 -11.85 3.69
C PRO A 104 12.30 -13.23 3.22
N SER A 105 12.60 -14.13 4.14
CA SER A 105 12.77 -15.54 3.84
C SER A 105 11.44 -16.28 3.99
N GLY A 106 11.09 -17.08 3.00
CA GLY A 106 9.92 -17.97 3.09
C GLY A 106 8.55 -17.32 2.87
N ILE A 107 8.49 -16.03 2.52
CA ILE A 107 7.23 -15.36 2.14
C ILE A 107 7.08 -15.36 0.63
N SER A 108 5.92 -15.79 0.15
CA SER A 108 5.47 -15.62 -1.23
C SER A 108 4.00 -15.24 -1.24
N VAL A 109 3.61 -14.30 -2.11
CA VAL A 109 2.26 -13.74 -2.11
C VAL A 109 1.59 -13.83 -3.49
N HIS A 110 0.26 -13.91 -3.48
CA HIS A 110 -0.58 -13.96 -4.68
C HIS A 110 -0.88 -12.57 -5.22
N SER A 111 -0.63 -11.52 -4.43
CA SER A 111 -0.81 -10.14 -4.86
C SER A 111 -0.12 -9.17 -3.92
N ALA A 112 0.12 -7.94 -4.40
CA ALA A 112 0.67 -6.86 -3.59
C ALA A 112 -0.13 -5.56 -3.78
N LEU A 113 -0.29 -4.83 -2.68
CA LEU A 113 -0.94 -3.53 -2.64
C LEU A 113 -0.02 -2.49 -2.03
N ILE A 114 0.26 -1.43 -2.77
CA ILE A 114 1.10 -0.30 -2.38
C ILE A 114 0.25 0.96 -2.53
N THR A 115 -0.23 1.53 -1.42
CA THR A 115 -1.12 2.68 -1.48
C THR A 115 -0.63 3.86 -0.68
N MET A 116 -0.48 5.01 -1.34
CA MET A 116 -0.09 6.28 -0.70
C MET A 116 1.23 6.16 0.09
N VAL A 117 2.21 5.46 -0.46
CA VAL A 117 3.48 5.15 0.20
C VAL A 117 4.69 5.65 -0.58
N LEU A 118 4.68 5.51 -1.91
CA LEU A 118 5.90 5.78 -2.69
C LEU A 118 6.34 7.24 -2.62
N HIS A 119 5.40 8.18 -2.44
CA HIS A 119 5.72 9.60 -2.25
C HIS A 119 6.41 9.91 -0.89
N HIS A 120 6.35 8.98 0.07
CA HIS A 120 7.08 9.06 1.34
C HIS A 120 8.45 8.35 1.28
N ALA A 121 8.66 7.49 0.28
CA ALA A 121 9.84 6.65 0.20
C ALA A 121 11.08 7.42 -0.28
N ASP A 122 12.23 7.08 0.27
CA ASP A 122 13.53 7.55 -0.24
C ASP A 122 14.01 6.69 -1.41
N ASP A 123 13.64 5.39 -1.45
CA ASP A 123 13.89 4.47 -2.56
C ASP A 123 12.59 3.77 -3.03
N PRO A 124 11.74 4.45 -3.82
CA PRO A 124 10.52 3.85 -4.37
C PRO A 124 10.79 2.61 -5.23
N VAL A 125 11.88 2.61 -5.98
CA VAL A 125 12.26 1.49 -6.85
C VAL A 125 12.71 0.28 -6.02
N GLY A 126 13.40 0.51 -4.92
CA GLY A 126 13.74 -0.55 -3.94
C GLY A 126 12.51 -1.23 -3.37
N ILE A 127 11.46 -0.46 -3.05
CA ILE A 127 10.16 -1.01 -2.62
C ILE A 127 9.58 -1.92 -3.72
N LEU A 128 9.51 -1.45 -4.96
CA LEU A 128 8.97 -2.26 -6.07
C LEU A 128 9.79 -3.51 -6.32
N ARG A 129 11.13 -3.46 -6.22
CA ARG A 129 11.99 -4.65 -6.28
C ARG A 129 11.68 -5.65 -5.17
N CYS A 130 11.43 -5.18 -3.95
CA CYS A 130 11.02 -6.05 -2.86
C CYS A 130 9.68 -6.72 -3.17
N VAL A 131 8.70 -5.98 -3.65
CA VAL A 131 7.40 -6.50 -4.07
C VAL A 131 7.56 -7.60 -5.13
N VAL A 132 8.38 -7.37 -6.17
CA VAL A 132 8.64 -8.38 -7.22
C VAL A 132 9.21 -9.67 -6.64
N ARG A 133 10.17 -9.58 -5.70
CA ARG A 133 10.76 -10.79 -5.09
C ARG A 133 9.75 -11.63 -4.33
N LEU A 134 8.71 -11.00 -3.77
CA LEU A 134 7.68 -11.67 -2.98
C LEU A 134 6.50 -12.19 -3.80
N LEU A 135 6.15 -11.51 -4.88
CA LEU A 135 5.06 -11.91 -5.77
C LEU A 135 5.37 -13.25 -6.44
N LEU A 136 4.40 -14.13 -6.56
CA LEU A 136 4.49 -15.29 -7.44
C LEU A 136 4.47 -14.85 -8.92
N PRO A 137 5.15 -15.55 -9.84
CA PRO A 137 5.08 -15.23 -11.27
C PRO A 137 3.64 -15.18 -11.79
N GLY A 138 3.36 -14.23 -12.66
CA GLY A 138 2.03 -14.04 -13.25
C GLY A 138 1.01 -13.39 -12.33
N THR A 139 1.36 -13.02 -11.08
CA THR A 139 0.44 -12.39 -10.13
C THR A 139 0.47 -10.86 -10.19
N LEU A 140 -0.49 -10.23 -9.54
CA LEU A 140 -0.79 -8.81 -9.73
C LEU A 140 -0.31 -7.93 -8.58
N ALA A 141 0.09 -6.71 -8.91
CA ALA A 141 0.33 -5.63 -7.97
C ALA A 141 -0.50 -4.39 -8.34
N VAL A 142 -1.00 -3.69 -7.34
CA VAL A 142 -1.60 -2.36 -7.48
C VAL A 142 -0.73 -1.34 -6.78
N VAL A 143 -0.40 -0.27 -7.49
CA VAL A 143 0.21 0.95 -6.94
C VAL A 143 -0.82 2.06 -7.06
N ALA A 144 -1.25 2.64 -5.94
CA ALA A 144 -2.19 3.75 -5.92
C ALA A 144 -1.58 4.97 -5.22
N GLU A 145 -1.75 6.15 -5.84
CA GLU A 145 -1.14 7.39 -5.38
C GLU A 145 -2.03 8.61 -5.61
N PHE A 146 -1.64 9.74 -5.02
CA PHE A 146 -2.25 11.04 -5.29
C PHE A 146 -1.90 11.53 -6.69
N HIS A 147 -2.92 11.95 -7.43
CA HIS A 147 -2.72 12.50 -8.77
C HIS A 147 -2.03 13.87 -8.70
N PRO A 148 -1.00 14.16 -9.53
CA PRO A 148 -0.30 15.46 -9.52
C PRO A 148 -1.22 16.66 -9.69
N GLU A 149 -2.22 16.57 -10.55
CA GLU A 149 -3.19 17.64 -10.85
C GLU A 149 -4.34 17.72 -9.83
N SER A 150 -4.29 16.94 -8.75
CA SER A 150 -5.35 16.94 -7.75
C SER A 150 -5.47 18.28 -7.06
N PRO A 151 -6.69 18.85 -6.94
CA PRO A 151 -6.95 20.02 -6.13
C PRO A 151 -7.00 19.69 -4.62
N CYS A 152 -6.67 18.45 -4.23
CA CYS A 152 -6.85 17.94 -2.89
C CYS A 152 -6.08 18.77 -1.85
N GLU A 153 -6.79 19.20 -0.83
CA GLU A 153 -6.21 19.86 0.36
C GLU A 153 -5.53 18.84 1.30
N TYR A 154 -5.78 17.53 1.07
CA TYR A 154 -5.22 16.43 1.87
C TYR A 154 -4.20 15.65 1.05
N GLY A 155 -3.13 15.22 1.69
CA GLY A 155 -2.07 14.46 1.04
C GLY A 155 -0.79 15.28 0.85
N PRO A 156 0.17 14.79 0.07
CA PRO A 156 1.42 15.49 -0.16
C PRO A 156 1.20 16.76 -1.01
N PRO A 157 2.04 17.79 -0.83
CA PRO A 157 2.06 18.94 -1.73
C PRO A 157 2.28 18.48 -3.19
N PRO A 158 1.84 19.26 -4.19
CA PRO A 158 1.91 18.88 -5.61
C PRO A 158 3.29 18.40 -6.07
N GLU A 159 4.37 19.06 -5.59
CA GLU A 159 5.75 18.76 -5.92
C GLU A 159 6.26 17.40 -5.38
N HIS A 160 5.54 16.80 -4.43
CA HIS A 160 5.83 15.47 -3.88
C HIS A 160 4.91 14.37 -4.44
N ARG A 161 3.95 14.74 -5.29
CA ARG A 161 3.07 13.76 -5.95
C ARG A 161 3.78 13.15 -7.13
N ILE A 162 3.58 11.85 -7.32
CA ILE A 162 4.28 11.09 -8.35
C ILE A 162 3.44 11.04 -9.61
N ASP A 163 4.05 11.40 -10.74
CA ASP A 163 3.40 11.27 -12.05
C ASP A 163 3.13 9.79 -12.38
N PRO A 164 1.94 9.44 -12.92
CA PRO A 164 1.62 8.06 -13.30
C PRO A 164 2.60 7.44 -14.29
N GLY A 165 3.16 8.24 -15.20
CA GLY A 165 4.20 7.79 -16.13
C GLY A 165 5.50 7.42 -15.42
N GLN A 166 5.82 8.10 -14.32
CA GLN A 166 6.98 7.74 -13.48
C GLN A 166 6.76 6.41 -12.76
N ILE A 167 5.55 6.15 -12.20
CA ILE A 167 5.22 4.84 -11.60
C ILE A 167 5.34 3.75 -12.66
N ARG A 168 4.82 3.98 -13.86
CA ARG A 168 4.93 3.03 -14.98
C ARG A 168 6.39 2.71 -15.29
N ALA A 169 7.23 3.71 -15.47
CA ALA A 169 8.65 3.53 -15.77
C ALA A 169 9.38 2.74 -14.67
N TRP A 170 9.06 3.01 -13.38
CA TRP A 170 9.63 2.25 -12.26
C TRP A 170 9.17 0.79 -12.26
N CYS A 171 7.87 0.52 -12.51
CA CYS A 171 7.35 -0.84 -12.60
C CYS A 171 8.05 -1.62 -13.72
N GLU A 172 8.10 -1.06 -14.92
CA GLU A 172 8.76 -1.69 -16.10
C GLU A 172 10.24 -1.93 -15.86
N GLY A 173 10.91 -1.08 -15.09
CA GLY A 173 12.31 -1.22 -14.71
C GLY A 173 12.62 -2.32 -13.68
N VAL A 174 11.58 -2.99 -13.13
CA VAL A 174 11.74 -4.02 -12.09
C VAL A 174 10.92 -5.29 -12.38
N ASP A 175 10.67 -5.63 -13.64
CA ASP A 175 9.92 -6.82 -14.07
C ASP A 175 8.43 -6.84 -13.62
N LEU A 176 7.81 -5.65 -13.52
CA LEU A 176 6.37 -5.47 -13.36
C LEU A 176 5.80 -4.90 -14.65
N ALA A 177 5.19 -5.74 -15.48
CA ALA A 177 4.52 -5.32 -16.70
C ALA A 177 3.25 -4.53 -16.35
N VAL A 178 3.17 -3.27 -16.77
CA VAL A 178 1.98 -2.44 -16.53
C VAL A 178 0.85 -2.88 -17.45
N LEU A 179 -0.28 -3.27 -16.85
CA LEU A 179 -1.47 -3.75 -17.55
C LEU A 179 -2.52 -2.67 -17.75
N ASP A 180 -2.67 -1.78 -16.76
CA ASP A 180 -3.75 -0.79 -16.74
C ASP A 180 -3.38 0.43 -15.90
N TYR A 181 -3.98 1.55 -16.24
CA TYR A 181 -3.97 2.80 -15.48
C TYR A 181 -5.40 3.30 -15.32
N ARG A 182 -5.77 3.69 -14.11
CA ARG A 182 -7.11 4.26 -13.85
C ARG A 182 -6.99 5.50 -12.98
N ARG A 183 -7.57 6.61 -13.43
CA ARG A 183 -7.88 7.73 -12.56
C ARG A 183 -9.14 7.34 -11.77
N GLN A 184 -9.01 7.19 -10.46
CA GLN A 184 -10.07 6.68 -9.59
C GLN A 184 -10.98 7.79 -9.05
N SER A 185 -10.42 9.00 -8.95
CA SER A 185 -11.13 10.21 -8.54
C SER A 185 -10.36 11.42 -9.08
N PRO A 186 -10.84 12.66 -8.91
CA PRO A 186 -10.03 13.83 -9.18
C PRO A 186 -8.69 13.85 -8.43
N GLU A 187 -8.60 13.15 -7.31
CA GLU A 187 -7.49 13.19 -6.38
C GLU A 187 -6.53 11.99 -6.46
N HIS A 188 -7.02 10.84 -6.97
CA HIS A 188 -6.28 9.58 -6.87
C HIS A 188 -6.26 8.82 -8.20
N TYR A 189 -5.18 8.06 -8.39
CA TYR A 189 -5.04 7.11 -9.48
C TYR A 189 -4.50 5.77 -8.97
N MET A 190 -4.62 4.74 -9.79
CA MET A 190 -3.95 3.47 -9.60
C MET A 190 -3.31 2.98 -10.89
N VAL A 191 -2.22 2.24 -10.75
CA VAL A 191 -1.53 1.47 -11.78
C VAL A 191 -1.65 0.00 -11.40
N LEU A 192 -2.17 -0.82 -12.31
CA LEU A 192 -2.19 -2.27 -12.20
C LEU A 192 -1.01 -2.84 -12.98
N ALA A 193 -0.20 -3.66 -12.34
CA ALA A 193 0.94 -4.31 -12.95
C ALA A 193 0.94 -5.82 -12.66
N GLN A 194 1.66 -6.58 -13.46
CA GLN A 194 1.81 -8.03 -13.32
C GLN A 194 3.28 -8.39 -13.25
N ARG A 195 3.64 -9.26 -12.32
CA ARG A 195 4.97 -9.86 -12.33
C ARG A 195 5.14 -10.77 -13.54
N ALA A 196 6.21 -10.57 -14.31
CA ALA A 196 6.60 -11.43 -15.40
C ALA A 196 6.88 -12.89 -14.95
#